data_ec98a3751b36ec80183bd1c1f72f0ec9
#
_entry.id   ec98a3751b36ec80183bd1c1f72f0ec9
#
_cell.length_a   1.000
_cell.length_b   1.000
_cell.length_c   1.000
_cell.angle_alpha   90.00
_cell.angle_beta   90.00
_cell.angle_gamma   90.00
#
_symmetry.space_group_name_H-M   'P 1'
#
loop_
_entity.id
_entity.type
_entity.pdbx_description
1 polymer ?
#
loop_
_entity_poly.entity_id
_entity_poly.type
_entity_poly.pdbx_seq_one_letter_code
_entity_poly.pdbx_strand_id
1 'polypeptide(L)'
;EFWDKDEGGFFLSGKLREQLVARLKNPADEAMPSANAIASMALLKLGRLTGNKTYIEKSEETVKAFQNFMEQSPVAFTGLLSTLSASTLSPTEVIFAGPKEGTMFDEMWKVLHTDYRPNKVVVWSENGESNLPLTEGKNSIEPTVYICQKGTCHPPVSTAKALDRLLERPQEIRLNIYDENKKNAQILEKEQNNFMGVMGKIFQQSGITRPSNEK
;
A
#
# COMPACT_ATOMS: atom_id res chain seq x y z
N GLU A 1 15.17 -12.80 15.97
CA GLU A 1 16.58 -12.50 15.72
C GLU A 1 16.77 -11.06 15.27
N PHE A 2 15.98 -10.57 14.29
CA PHE A 2 16.08 -9.22 13.72
C PHE A 2 15.14 -8.21 14.38
N TRP A 3 14.07 -8.64 15.02
CA TRP A 3 13.06 -7.79 15.64
C TRP A 3 13.64 -7.02 16.83
N ASP A 4 13.42 -5.71 16.85
CA ASP A 4 13.66 -4.86 18.01
C ASP A 4 12.45 -4.90 18.95
N LYS A 5 12.67 -5.42 20.17
CA LYS A 5 11.60 -5.56 21.17
C LYS A 5 11.32 -4.25 21.93
N ASP A 6 12.26 -3.33 21.92
CA ASP A 6 12.21 -2.12 22.73
C ASP A 6 11.58 -0.96 21.95
N GLU A 7 11.99 -0.77 20.70
CA GLU A 7 11.54 0.35 19.88
C GLU A 7 10.71 -0.04 18.65
N GLY A 8 10.57 -1.33 18.38
CA GLY A 8 9.93 -1.82 17.15
C GLY A 8 10.82 -1.73 15.90
N GLY A 9 10.34 -2.32 14.82
CA GLY A 9 11.09 -2.41 13.57
C GLY A 9 12.15 -3.51 13.57
N PHE A 10 12.88 -3.62 12.45
CA PHE A 10 13.83 -4.69 12.21
C PHE A 10 15.23 -4.14 11.99
N PHE A 11 16.19 -4.75 12.67
CA PHE A 11 17.62 -4.53 12.44
C PHE A 11 18.07 -5.16 11.12
N LEU A 12 19.11 -4.60 10.51
CA LEU A 12 19.72 -5.15 9.29
C LEU A 12 20.56 -6.40 9.58
N SER A 13 21.02 -6.59 10.83
CA SER A 13 21.82 -7.74 11.26
C SER A 13 21.14 -8.53 12.36
N GLY A 14 21.31 -9.86 12.34
CA GLY A 14 20.83 -10.77 13.39
C GLY A 14 21.69 -10.70 14.66
N LYS A 15 21.09 -11.05 15.81
CA LYS A 15 21.80 -11.09 17.11
C LYS A 15 22.93 -12.12 17.18
N LEU A 16 22.83 -13.20 16.38
CA LEU A 16 23.78 -14.33 16.41
C LEU A 16 24.98 -14.13 15.48
N ARG A 17 25.07 -12.98 14.81
CA ARG A 17 26.22 -12.63 13.98
C ARG A 17 27.28 -11.90 14.80
N GLU A 18 28.47 -11.73 14.19
CA GLU A 18 29.53 -10.93 14.73
C GLU A 18 29.01 -9.60 15.31
N GLN A 19 29.41 -9.30 16.56
CA GLN A 19 28.92 -8.09 17.23
C GLN A 19 29.50 -6.86 16.55
N LEU A 20 28.66 -6.19 15.78
CA LEU A 20 28.95 -4.85 15.28
C LEU A 20 28.87 -3.85 16.45
N VAL A 21 29.60 -2.74 16.34
CA VAL A 21 29.58 -1.65 17.34
C VAL A 21 28.15 -1.16 17.60
N ALA A 22 27.29 -1.16 16.56
CA ALA A 22 25.87 -0.89 16.67
C ALA A 22 25.08 -1.71 15.64
N ARG A 23 23.87 -2.13 16.01
CA ARG A 23 22.91 -2.74 15.08
C ARG A 23 22.08 -1.62 14.46
N LEU A 24 22.13 -1.51 13.15
CA LEU A 24 21.42 -0.46 12.42
C LEU A 24 20.04 -0.93 11.96
N LYS A 25 19.10 0.00 11.95
CA LYS A 25 17.80 -0.11 11.27
C LYS A 25 17.80 0.92 10.14
N ASN A 26 17.61 0.52 8.88
CA ASN A 26 17.41 1.44 7.77
C ASN A 26 15.93 1.42 7.35
N PRO A 27 15.15 2.48 7.66
CA PRO A 27 13.76 2.56 7.26
C PRO A 27 13.56 3.28 5.92
N ALA A 28 14.58 4.00 5.42
CA ALA A 28 14.46 4.78 4.20
C ALA A 28 14.49 3.90 2.94
N ASP A 29 13.62 4.25 2.00
CA ASP A 29 13.65 3.68 0.66
C ASP A 29 14.78 4.33 -0.15
N GLU A 30 15.48 3.51 -0.92
CA GLU A 30 16.54 3.94 -1.84
C GLU A 30 16.17 3.52 -3.28
N ALA A 31 17.06 2.84 -3.99
CA ALA A 31 16.73 2.24 -5.30
C ALA A 31 15.70 1.10 -5.16
N MET A 32 15.56 0.55 -3.96
CA MET A 32 14.58 -0.47 -3.59
C MET A 32 13.88 -0.04 -2.30
N PRO A 33 12.64 -0.53 -2.07
CA PRO A 33 11.97 -0.33 -0.80
C PRO A 33 12.80 -0.87 0.37
N SER A 34 12.76 -0.20 1.51
CA SER A 34 13.50 -0.62 2.70
C SER A 34 13.06 -1.99 3.23
N ALA A 35 13.97 -2.71 3.87
CA ALA A 35 13.67 -4.00 4.50
C ALA A 35 12.53 -3.87 5.53
N ASN A 36 12.49 -2.77 6.28
CA ASN A 36 11.44 -2.47 7.24
C ASN A 36 10.07 -2.26 6.57
N ALA A 37 10.03 -1.56 5.42
CA ALA A 37 8.82 -1.37 4.64
C ALA A 37 8.26 -2.71 4.11
N ILE A 38 9.13 -3.53 3.52
CA ILE A 38 8.72 -4.85 3.01
C ILE A 38 8.26 -5.77 4.14
N ALA A 39 9.00 -5.81 5.25
CA ALA A 39 8.65 -6.65 6.41
C ALA A 39 7.31 -6.23 7.02
N SER A 40 7.08 -4.93 7.22
CA SER A 40 5.82 -4.43 7.79
C SER A 40 4.62 -4.74 6.88
N MET A 41 4.72 -4.54 5.57
CA MET A 41 3.66 -4.88 4.62
C MET A 41 3.40 -6.39 4.57
N ALA A 42 4.45 -7.21 4.58
CA ALA A 42 4.31 -8.67 4.59
C ALA A 42 3.61 -9.16 5.87
N LEU A 43 3.99 -8.63 7.02
CA LEU A 43 3.36 -8.96 8.31
C LEU A 43 1.89 -8.53 8.34
N LEU A 44 1.56 -7.34 7.84
CA LEU A 44 0.17 -6.89 7.75
C LEU A 44 -0.68 -7.84 6.91
N LYS A 45 -0.18 -8.24 5.73
CA LYS A 45 -0.88 -9.17 4.85
C LYS A 45 -1.00 -10.57 5.46
N LEU A 46 0.08 -11.09 6.04
CA LEU A 46 0.07 -12.37 6.74
C LEU A 46 -0.90 -12.37 7.91
N GLY A 47 -0.88 -11.33 8.74
CA GLY A 47 -1.80 -11.20 9.86
C GLY A 47 -3.27 -11.22 9.43
N ARG A 48 -3.59 -10.54 8.34
CA ARG A 48 -4.93 -10.55 7.75
C ARG A 48 -5.33 -11.92 7.19
N LEU A 49 -4.41 -12.60 6.52
CA LEU A 49 -4.63 -13.93 5.97
C LEU A 49 -4.88 -14.98 7.06
N THR A 50 -4.02 -14.96 8.07
CA THR A 50 -4.00 -16.01 9.12
C THR A 50 -4.85 -15.67 10.34
N GLY A 51 -5.37 -14.44 10.44
CA GLY A 51 -6.04 -13.95 11.66
C GLY A 51 -5.08 -13.72 12.84
N ASN A 52 -3.76 -13.80 12.62
CA ASN A 52 -2.76 -13.64 13.68
C ASN A 52 -2.51 -12.17 14.00
N LYS A 53 -3.05 -11.72 15.11
CA LYS A 53 -2.94 -10.34 15.60
C LYS A 53 -1.51 -9.91 15.85
N THR A 54 -0.64 -10.81 16.32
CA THR A 54 0.78 -10.48 16.58
C THR A 54 1.51 -10.01 15.33
N TYR A 55 1.16 -10.52 14.15
CA TYR A 55 1.73 -10.04 12.90
C TYR A 55 1.25 -8.63 12.57
N ILE A 56 -0.02 -8.34 12.80
CA ILE A 56 -0.59 -6.99 12.60
C ILE A 56 0.07 -5.99 13.55
N GLU A 57 0.14 -6.33 14.83
CA GLU A 57 0.79 -5.50 15.86
C GLU A 57 2.23 -5.17 15.51
N LYS A 58 3.04 -6.16 15.13
CA LYS A 58 4.43 -5.92 14.69
C LYS A 58 4.54 -5.05 13.45
N SER A 59 3.59 -5.15 12.53
CA SER A 59 3.52 -4.26 11.37
C SER A 59 3.28 -2.82 11.80
N GLU A 60 2.31 -2.59 12.68
CA GLU A 60 1.95 -1.27 13.20
C GLU A 60 3.07 -0.68 14.05
N GLU A 61 3.69 -1.47 14.92
CA GLU A 61 4.86 -1.07 15.71
C GLU A 61 6.04 -0.66 14.82
N THR A 62 6.25 -1.37 13.69
CA THR A 62 7.29 -1.00 12.72
C THR A 62 7.00 0.37 12.10
N VAL A 63 5.78 0.62 11.66
CA VAL A 63 5.38 1.92 11.10
C VAL A 63 5.52 3.03 12.14
N LYS A 64 5.08 2.77 13.37
CA LYS A 64 5.15 3.73 14.49
C LYS A 64 6.60 4.08 14.87
N ALA A 65 7.50 3.10 14.86
CA ALA A 65 8.91 3.29 15.19
C ALA A 65 9.61 4.34 14.29
N PHE A 66 9.10 4.51 13.06
CA PHE A 66 9.69 5.42 12.08
C PHE A 66 8.79 6.63 11.74
N GLN A 67 7.74 6.88 12.52
CA GLN A 67 6.77 7.95 12.27
C GLN A 67 7.44 9.31 12.11
N ASN A 68 8.32 9.69 13.04
CA ASN A 68 8.99 10.99 13.01
C ASN A 68 9.82 11.21 11.74
N PHE A 69 10.44 10.15 11.22
CA PHE A 69 11.19 10.22 9.96
C PHE A 69 10.27 10.40 8.76
N MET A 70 9.13 9.70 8.74
CA MET A 70 8.13 9.84 7.68
C MET A 70 7.50 11.24 7.66
N GLU A 71 7.29 11.87 8.81
CA GLU A 71 6.77 13.23 8.91
C GLU A 71 7.77 14.27 8.38
N GLN A 72 9.07 14.07 8.64
CA GLN A 72 10.13 14.98 8.19
C GLN A 72 10.44 14.87 6.68
N SER A 73 10.38 13.67 6.12
CA SER A 73 10.74 13.42 4.72
C SER A 73 9.87 12.31 4.09
N PRO A 74 8.59 12.55 3.82
CA PRO A 74 7.66 11.51 3.36
C PRO A 74 8.13 10.75 2.11
N VAL A 75 8.81 11.45 1.20
CA VAL A 75 9.30 10.89 -0.08
C VAL A 75 10.32 9.76 0.12
N ALA A 76 11.10 9.82 1.20
CA ALA A 76 12.11 8.80 1.51
C ALA A 76 11.52 7.55 2.17
N PHE A 77 10.20 7.50 2.46
CA PHE A 77 9.56 6.41 3.22
C PHE A 77 8.25 5.95 2.57
N THR A 78 8.18 5.99 1.25
CA THR A 78 6.97 5.64 0.49
C THR A 78 6.49 4.20 0.74
N GLY A 79 7.40 3.27 0.97
CA GLY A 79 7.09 1.89 1.33
C GLY A 79 6.40 1.77 2.69
N LEU A 80 6.88 2.46 3.73
CA LEU A 80 6.23 2.51 5.04
C LEU A 80 4.90 3.26 5.00
N LEU A 81 4.81 4.37 4.25
CA LEU A 81 3.56 5.10 4.03
C LEU A 81 2.52 4.25 3.30
N SER A 82 2.96 3.38 2.39
CA SER A 82 2.06 2.40 1.75
C SER A 82 1.51 1.39 2.76
N THR A 83 2.33 0.94 3.72
CA THR A 83 1.88 0.08 4.83
C THR A 83 0.91 0.81 5.75
N LEU A 84 1.20 2.06 6.11
CA LEU A 84 0.31 2.91 6.91
C LEU A 84 -1.05 3.08 6.22
N SER A 85 -1.06 3.41 4.94
CA SER A 85 -2.29 3.51 4.14
C SER A 85 -3.06 2.19 4.11
N ALA A 86 -2.35 1.07 3.93
CA ALA A 86 -2.98 -0.24 3.92
C ALA A 86 -3.53 -0.63 5.30
N SER A 87 -2.89 -0.26 6.42
CA SER A 87 -3.36 -0.58 7.78
C SER A 87 -4.60 0.23 8.17
N THR A 88 -4.67 1.50 7.75
CA THR A 88 -5.81 2.38 8.04
C THR A 88 -7.05 2.08 7.19
N LEU A 89 -6.85 1.56 5.99
CA LEU A 89 -7.93 1.17 5.09
C LEU A 89 -8.31 -0.30 5.30
N SER A 90 -9.61 -0.57 5.34
CA SER A 90 -10.07 -1.96 5.35
C SER A 90 -9.65 -2.67 4.07
N PRO A 91 -9.02 -3.85 4.13
CA PRO A 91 -8.69 -4.62 2.95
C PRO A 91 -9.94 -5.09 2.23
N THR A 92 -9.81 -5.30 0.93
CA THR A 92 -10.75 -6.12 0.17
C THR A 92 -10.28 -7.57 0.27
N GLU A 93 -11.01 -8.38 0.97
CA GLU A 93 -10.75 -9.81 1.12
C GLU A 93 -11.49 -10.54 0.00
N VAL A 94 -10.74 -11.24 -0.82
CA VAL A 94 -11.24 -11.98 -1.99
C VAL A 94 -11.00 -13.46 -1.77
N ILE A 95 -12.05 -14.22 -1.66
CA ILE A 95 -11.97 -15.65 -1.45
C ILE A 95 -12.55 -16.36 -2.67
N PHE A 96 -11.71 -17.07 -3.41
CA PHE A 96 -12.13 -18.00 -4.42
C PHE A 96 -12.45 -19.34 -3.76
N ALA A 97 -13.65 -19.86 -4.01
CA ALA A 97 -14.08 -21.18 -3.56
C ALA A 97 -14.41 -22.07 -4.76
N GLY A 98 -14.09 -23.34 -4.65
CA GLY A 98 -14.31 -24.33 -5.71
C GLY A 98 -13.10 -24.58 -6.59
N PRO A 99 -13.29 -25.26 -7.75
CA PRO A 99 -12.22 -25.68 -8.65
C PRO A 99 -11.41 -24.49 -9.17
N LYS A 100 -10.08 -24.65 -9.23
CA LYS A 100 -9.13 -23.67 -9.79
C LYS A 100 -8.92 -23.85 -11.30
N GLU A 101 -9.87 -24.45 -11.98
CA GLU A 101 -9.75 -24.79 -13.39
C GLU A 101 -10.99 -24.37 -14.16
N GLY A 102 -10.80 -24.13 -15.46
CA GLY A 102 -11.87 -23.82 -16.40
C GLY A 102 -12.04 -22.32 -16.67
N THR A 103 -12.70 -22.04 -17.79
CA THR A 103 -12.90 -20.68 -18.31
C THR A 103 -13.52 -19.71 -17.31
N MET A 104 -14.44 -20.18 -16.49
CA MET A 104 -15.11 -19.36 -15.46
C MET A 104 -14.12 -18.86 -14.40
N PHE A 105 -13.24 -19.73 -13.90
CA PHE A 105 -12.18 -19.35 -12.97
C PHE A 105 -11.22 -18.35 -13.63
N ASP A 106 -10.75 -18.65 -14.84
CA ASP A 106 -9.78 -17.83 -15.56
C ASP A 106 -10.30 -16.42 -15.85
N GLU A 107 -11.56 -16.31 -16.27
CA GLU A 107 -12.19 -15.00 -16.50
C GLU A 107 -12.31 -14.16 -15.21
N MET A 108 -12.75 -14.76 -14.10
CA MET A 108 -12.84 -14.07 -12.81
C MET A 108 -11.45 -13.71 -12.27
N TRP A 109 -10.47 -14.60 -12.43
CA TRP A 109 -9.08 -14.35 -12.05
C TRP A 109 -8.49 -13.19 -12.84
N LYS A 110 -8.76 -13.11 -14.13
CA LYS A 110 -8.35 -12.00 -14.99
C LYS A 110 -8.97 -10.68 -14.52
N VAL A 111 -10.27 -10.63 -14.26
CA VAL A 111 -10.95 -9.43 -13.73
C VAL A 111 -10.29 -8.95 -12.43
N LEU A 112 -9.99 -9.84 -11.49
CA LEU A 112 -9.35 -9.48 -10.24
C LEU A 112 -7.98 -8.84 -10.43
N HIS A 113 -7.25 -9.17 -11.50
CA HIS A 113 -5.88 -8.72 -11.75
C HIS A 113 -5.77 -7.66 -12.84
N THR A 114 -6.88 -7.26 -13.49
CA THR A 114 -6.88 -6.21 -14.51
C THR A 114 -6.56 -4.85 -13.92
N ASP A 115 -7.09 -4.53 -12.75
CA ASP A 115 -6.86 -3.26 -12.07
C ASP A 115 -5.84 -3.37 -10.94
N TYR A 116 -5.09 -2.29 -10.74
CA TYR A 116 -4.21 -2.17 -9.57
C TYR A 116 -5.00 -1.97 -8.28
N ARG A 117 -5.01 -2.98 -7.43
CA ARG A 117 -5.71 -3.02 -6.13
C ARG A 117 -4.73 -3.46 -5.04
N PRO A 118 -3.88 -2.57 -4.52
CA PRO A 118 -2.78 -2.93 -3.60
C PRO A 118 -3.26 -3.45 -2.25
N ASN A 119 -4.43 -2.98 -1.79
CA ASN A 119 -5.00 -3.34 -0.48
C ASN A 119 -5.99 -4.51 -0.58
N LYS A 120 -5.70 -5.50 -1.43
CA LYS A 120 -6.47 -6.74 -1.49
C LYS A 120 -5.68 -7.88 -0.86
N VAL A 121 -6.43 -8.81 -0.28
CA VAL A 121 -5.94 -10.10 0.21
C VAL A 121 -6.72 -11.17 -0.55
N VAL A 122 -6.02 -12.07 -1.22
CA VAL A 122 -6.64 -13.10 -2.07
C VAL A 122 -6.32 -14.47 -1.51
N VAL A 123 -7.35 -15.27 -1.32
CA VAL A 123 -7.26 -16.67 -0.87
C VAL A 123 -8.02 -17.55 -1.84
N TRP A 124 -7.50 -18.73 -2.07
CA TRP A 124 -8.23 -19.78 -2.77
C TRP A 124 -8.45 -20.98 -1.84
N SER A 125 -9.65 -21.54 -1.88
CA SER A 125 -10.05 -22.70 -1.10
C SER A 125 -10.74 -23.70 -2.01
N GLU A 126 -10.09 -24.80 -2.25
CA GLU A 126 -10.70 -25.96 -2.87
C GLU A 126 -11.41 -26.75 -1.77
N ASN A 127 -12.68 -27.05 -1.96
CA ASN A 127 -13.50 -27.87 -1.06
C ASN A 127 -13.60 -27.39 0.41
N GLY A 128 -13.26 -26.14 0.70
CA GLY A 128 -13.29 -25.62 2.07
C GLY A 128 -12.16 -26.12 2.98
N GLU A 129 -11.16 -26.79 2.44
CA GLU A 129 -10.06 -27.42 3.19
C GLU A 129 -8.93 -26.47 3.60
N SER A 130 -9.10 -25.20 3.41
CA SER A 130 -8.10 -24.23 3.86
C SER A 130 -8.21 -23.97 5.37
N ASN A 131 -7.10 -24.10 6.09
CA ASN A 131 -6.99 -23.78 7.52
C ASN A 131 -6.95 -22.26 7.81
N LEU A 132 -7.33 -21.44 6.82
CA LEU A 132 -7.34 -19.98 6.97
C LEU A 132 -8.71 -19.50 7.42
N PRO A 133 -8.81 -18.63 8.44
CA PRO A 133 -10.08 -18.11 8.94
C PRO A 133 -10.98 -17.48 7.86
N LEU A 134 -10.36 -16.87 6.83
CA LEU A 134 -11.07 -16.24 5.72
C LEU A 134 -11.86 -17.24 4.87
N THR A 135 -11.51 -18.53 4.89
CA THR A 135 -12.14 -19.56 4.06
C THR A 135 -13.22 -20.34 4.80
N GLU A 136 -13.37 -20.12 6.10
CA GLU A 136 -14.36 -20.80 6.92
C GLU A 136 -15.77 -20.57 6.38
N GLY A 137 -16.50 -21.68 6.17
CA GLY A 137 -17.88 -21.67 5.64
C GLY A 137 -18.01 -21.27 4.16
N LYS A 138 -16.91 -21.15 3.42
CA LYS A 138 -16.92 -20.74 2.00
C LYS A 138 -16.54 -21.91 1.10
N ASN A 139 -17.54 -22.69 0.74
CA ASN A 139 -17.41 -23.86 -0.15
C ASN A 139 -18.24 -23.64 -1.41
N SER A 140 -17.81 -24.19 -2.53
CA SER A 140 -18.58 -24.20 -3.76
C SER A 140 -18.16 -25.36 -4.67
N ILE A 141 -19.12 -25.91 -5.41
CA ILE A 141 -18.89 -26.93 -6.43
C ILE A 141 -18.36 -26.29 -7.73
N GLU A 142 -18.75 -25.04 -7.97
CA GLU A 142 -18.32 -24.27 -9.13
C GLU A 142 -17.42 -23.09 -8.69
N PRO A 143 -16.54 -22.57 -9.57
CA PRO A 143 -15.74 -21.38 -9.24
C PRO A 143 -16.61 -20.22 -8.78
N THR A 144 -16.46 -19.83 -7.53
CA THR A 144 -17.27 -18.80 -6.87
C THR A 144 -16.38 -17.86 -6.10
N VAL A 145 -16.66 -16.56 -6.13
CA VAL A 145 -15.90 -15.53 -5.43
C VAL A 145 -16.73 -14.87 -4.35
N TYR A 146 -16.18 -14.81 -3.14
CA TYR A 146 -16.69 -14.03 -2.04
C TYR A 146 -15.83 -12.77 -1.90
N ILE A 147 -16.46 -11.60 -1.80
CA ILE A 147 -15.82 -10.32 -1.52
C ILE A 147 -16.26 -9.87 -0.14
N CYS A 148 -15.30 -9.73 0.78
CA CYS A 148 -15.58 -9.29 2.14
C CYS A 148 -14.80 -8.00 2.46
N GLN A 149 -15.43 -7.13 3.25
CA GLN A 149 -14.82 -5.90 3.77
C GLN A 149 -15.34 -5.65 5.18
N LYS A 150 -14.48 -5.29 6.10
CA LYS A 150 -14.85 -5.00 7.51
C LYS A 150 -15.65 -6.13 8.18
N GLY A 151 -15.30 -7.39 7.88
CA GLY A 151 -16.00 -8.56 8.44
C GLY A 151 -17.38 -8.84 7.83
N THR A 152 -17.81 -8.09 6.82
CA THR A 152 -19.08 -8.32 6.11
C THR A 152 -18.78 -8.75 4.67
N CYS A 153 -19.43 -9.84 4.23
CA CYS A 153 -19.30 -10.35 2.88
C CYS A 153 -20.51 -9.98 2.02
N HIS A 154 -20.24 -9.60 0.78
CA HIS A 154 -21.28 -9.51 -0.25
C HIS A 154 -21.81 -10.91 -0.62
N PRO A 155 -23.00 -11.00 -1.21
CA PRO A 155 -23.46 -12.24 -1.82
C PRO A 155 -22.40 -12.79 -2.78
N PRO A 156 -22.12 -14.10 -2.76
CA PRO A 156 -21.11 -14.69 -3.64
C PRO A 156 -21.48 -14.55 -5.11
N VAL A 157 -20.47 -14.45 -5.96
CA VAL A 157 -20.62 -14.31 -7.42
C VAL A 157 -19.83 -15.39 -8.15
N SER A 158 -20.41 -15.91 -9.24
CA SER A 158 -19.82 -16.98 -10.05
C SER A 158 -19.54 -16.54 -11.49
N THR A 159 -19.62 -15.23 -11.79
CA THR A 159 -19.34 -14.72 -13.14
C THR A 159 -18.40 -13.51 -13.09
N ALA A 160 -17.53 -13.42 -14.11
CA ALA A 160 -16.60 -12.30 -14.27
C ALA A 160 -17.31 -10.93 -14.27
N LYS A 161 -18.45 -10.81 -14.94
CA LYS A 161 -19.23 -9.57 -14.99
C LYS A 161 -19.79 -9.16 -13.64
N ALA A 162 -20.26 -10.10 -12.82
CA ALA A 162 -20.75 -9.81 -11.48
C ALA A 162 -19.60 -9.42 -10.54
N LEU A 163 -18.45 -10.11 -10.66
CA LEU A 163 -17.24 -9.78 -9.91
C LEU A 163 -16.73 -8.37 -10.24
N ASP A 164 -16.68 -8.02 -11.51
CA ASP A 164 -16.24 -6.70 -11.99
C ASP A 164 -17.09 -5.58 -11.37
N ARG A 165 -18.42 -5.74 -11.37
CA ARG A 165 -19.34 -4.79 -10.74
C ARG A 165 -19.10 -4.62 -9.23
N LEU A 166 -18.81 -5.71 -8.50
CA LEU A 166 -18.52 -5.63 -7.06
C LEU A 166 -17.16 -4.96 -6.79
N LEU A 167 -16.24 -5.04 -7.74
CA LEU A 167 -14.92 -4.44 -7.63
C LEU A 167 -14.85 -3.02 -8.17
N GLU A 168 -15.87 -2.54 -8.86
CA GLU A 168 -15.93 -1.16 -9.36
C GLU A 168 -15.83 -0.16 -8.21
N ARG A 169 -14.91 0.80 -8.34
CA ARG A 169 -14.90 1.98 -7.48
C ARG A 169 -15.96 2.95 -7.98
N PRO A 170 -16.65 3.66 -7.08
CA PRO A 170 -17.51 4.77 -7.51
C PRO A 170 -16.71 5.74 -8.41
N GLN A 171 -17.22 6.03 -9.59
CA GLN A 171 -16.55 6.92 -10.57
C GLN A 171 -16.23 8.30 -10.01
N GLU A 172 -17.06 8.78 -9.06
CA GLU A 172 -16.88 10.07 -8.39
C GLU A 172 -15.53 10.25 -7.71
N ILE A 173 -14.94 9.15 -7.13
CA ILE A 173 -13.63 9.25 -6.48
C ILE A 173 -12.49 9.44 -7.50
N ARG A 174 -12.62 8.86 -8.71
CA ARG A 174 -11.59 9.02 -9.76
C ARG A 174 -11.58 10.43 -10.34
N LEU A 175 -12.76 11.03 -10.54
CA LEU A 175 -12.89 12.38 -11.10
C LEU A 175 -12.39 13.45 -10.13
N ASN A 176 -12.74 13.34 -8.85
CA ASN A 176 -12.35 14.33 -7.84
C ASN A 176 -10.83 14.39 -7.63
N ILE A 177 -10.15 13.24 -7.59
CA ILE A 177 -8.67 13.22 -7.43
C ILE A 177 -7.99 13.88 -8.64
N TYR A 178 -8.49 13.64 -9.85
CA TYR A 178 -7.91 14.22 -11.06
C TYR A 178 -8.13 15.74 -11.13
N ASP A 179 -9.34 16.20 -10.78
CA ASP A 179 -9.68 17.64 -10.79
C ASP A 179 -8.98 18.40 -9.66
N GLU A 180 -8.84 17.81 -8.47
CA GLU A 180 -8.08 18.42 -7.37
C GLU A 180 -6.60 18.51 -7.71
N ASN A 181 -5.99 17.47 -8.28
CA ASN A 181 -4.59 17.52 -8.72
C ASN A 181 -4.37 18.56 -9.80
N LYS A 182 -5.32 18.74 -10.73
CA LYS A 182 -5.25 19.78 -11.77
C LYS A 182 -5.39 21.19 -11.18
N LYS A 183 -6.29 21.39 -10.22
CA LYS A 183 -6.42 22.65 -9.48
C LYS A 183 -5.18 22.97 -8.69
N ASN A 184 -4.62 21.99 -7.96
CA ASN A 184 -3.40 22.17 -7.18
C ASN A 184 -2.19 22.48 -8.07
N ALA A 185 -2.07 21.84 -9.24
CA ALA A 185 -1.04 22.16 -10.22
C ALA A 185 -1.16 23.60 -10.74
N GLN A 186 -2.37 24.07 -11.02
CA GLN A 186 -2.61 25.46 -11.45
C GLN A 186 -2.31 26.49 -10.35
N ILE A 187 -2.61 26.14 -9.09
CA ILE A 187 -2.27 27.00 -7.94
C ILE A 187 -0.77 27.11 -7.78
N LEU A 188 -0.05 25.98 -7.82
CA LEU A 188 1.41 25.96 -7.72
C LEU A 188 2.08 26.74 -8.86
N GLU A 189 1.60 26.59 -10.09
CA GLU A 189 2.10 27.33 -11.24
C GLU A 189 1.89 28.85 -11.07
N LYS A 190 0.71 29.25 -10.57
CA LYS A 190 0.40 30.66 -10.30
C LYS A 190 1.26 31.25 -9.18
N GLU A 191 1.50 30.48 -8.11
CA GLU A 191 2.38 30.90 -7.02
C GLU A 191 3.85 31.01 -7.47
N GLN A 192 4.32 30.06 -8.28
CA GLN A 192 5.66 30.08 -8.85
C GLN A 192 5.87 31.29 -9.77
N ASN A 193 4.89 31.60 -10.61
CA ASN A 193 4.93 32.78 -11.48
C ASN A 193 4.88 34.08 -10.67
N ASN A 194 4.11 34.13 -9.60
CA ASN A 194 4.05 35.28 -8.70
C ASN A 194 5.38 35.49 -7.97
N PHE A 195 6.00 34.41 -7.46
CA PHE A 195 7.32 34.44 -6.83
C PHE A 195 8.39 34.93 -7.80
N MET A 196 8.41 34.41 -9.02
CA MET A 196 9.36 34.83 -10.06
C MET A 196 9.16 36.32 -10.43
N GLY A 197 7.92 36.81 -10.46
CA GLY A 197 7.59 38.21 -10.68
C GLY A 197 8.10 39.15 -9.56
N VAL A 198 7.95 38.71 -8.30
CA VAL A 198 8.48 39.45 -7.13
C VAL A 198 10.01 39.44 -7.13
N MET A 199 10.65 38.31 -7.38
CA MET A 199 12.11 38.22 -7.47
C MET A 199 12.68 39.08 -8.60
N GLY A 200 12.00 39.14 -9.76
CA GLY A 200 12.37 39.99 -10.88
C GLY A 200 12.40 41.47 -10.50
N LYS A 201 11.41 41.96 -9.74
CA LYS A 201 11.37 43.34 -9.22
C LYS A 201 12.47 43.63 -8.21
N ILE A 202 12.78 42.67 -7.32
CA ILE A 202 13.89 42.82 -6.34
C ILE A 202 15.23 42.92 -7.07
N PHE A 203 15.50 42.11 -8.09
CA PHE A 203 16.73 42.18 -8.88
C PHE A 203 16.86 43.49 -9.65
N GLN A 204 15.75 44.03 -10.20
CA GLN A 204 15.78 45.34 -10.85
C GLN A 204 16.08 46.46 -9.87
N GLN A 205 15.56 46.43 -8.65
CA GLN A 205 15.81 47.46 -7.63
C GLN A 205 17.20 47.35 -6.99
N SER A 206 17.79 46.16 -6.94
CA SER A 206 19.12 45.93 -6.34
C SER A 206 20.30 46.20 -7.28
N GLY A 207 20.06 46.50 -8.56
CA GLY A 207 21.12 46.75 -9.54
C GLY A 207 21.99 45.52 -9.88
N ILE A 208 21.58 44.32 -9.42
CA ILE A 208 22.31 43.05 -9.68
C ILE A 208 21.90 42.54 -11.06
N THR A 209 22.77 42.64 -12.04
CA THR A 209 22.61 42.04 -13.36
C THR A 209 22.75 40.51 -13.26
N ARG A 210 21.85 39.75 -13.89
CA ARG A 210 21.98 38.28 -14.02
C ARG A 210 23.32 37.93 -14.65
N PRO A 211 24.06 36.94 -14.13
CA PRO A 211 25.19 36.40 -14.88
C PRO A 211 24.65 35.83 -16.20
N SER A 212 25.25 36.28 -17.30
CA SER A 212 24.97 35.74 -18.63
C SER A 212 25.29 34.25 -18.63
N ASN A 213 24.29 33.38 -18.93
CA ASN A 213 24.56 32.01 -19.30
C ASN A 213 25.36 31.99 -20.59
N GLU A 214 26.66 31.99 -20.50
CA GLU A 214 27.52 31.55 -21.59
C GLU A 214 27.57 30.03 -21.59
N LYS A 215 27.36 29.49 -22.75
CA LYS A 215 27.14 28.10 -23.20
C LYS A 215 28.09 27.05 -22.63
#